data_3ff220abfcf0dc5548b70e3a18c2ee86
#
_entry.id   3ff220abfcf0dc5548b70e3a18c2ee86
#
_cell.length_a   1.000
_cell.length_b   1.000
_cell.length_c   1.000
_cell.angle_alpha   90.00
_cell.angle_beta   90.00
_cell.angle_gamma   90.00
#
_symmetry.space_group_name_H-M   'P 1'
#
loop_
_entity.id
_entity.type
_entity.pdbx_description
1 polymer ?
#
loop_
_entity_poly.entity_id
_entity_poly.type
_entity_poly.pdbx_seq_one_letter_code
_entity_poly.pdbx_strand_id
1 'polypeptide(L)'
;MAYPVVSAPYGLKPVSLIGGQVFAGSTREYPIQYGYAANIFYGDAVTLARGSIVRAVVNTTGAVAGVFLGCSYTNPTTKQKLFSQYWPTGTLAGDAVAIVSDDPDAVFKAVVCSGTTVVGATNKAMIGQNMAMIDTAAGNIAAGNSTNAVLAVVAAGVPAATATLPLRVLDVVRETAVTVSVPSTSTTTTNITIPASPVAILAGSNVAFIAANGQLVETGSFVTTAVAVGGTTIALNLASQVTIPAAAVIVITQYTEVLVKLNFGISSYYTALAAA
;
A
#
# COMPACT_ATOMS: atom_id res chain seq x y z
N MET A 1 -22.76 -6.61 -3.91
CA MET A 1 -22.52 -5.15 -3.88
C MET A 1 -21.15 -4.91 -4.46
N ALA A 2 -21.02 -4.01 -5.42
CA ALA A 2 -19.70 -3.58 -5.90
C ALA A 2 -19.10 -2.69 -4.81
N TYR A 3 -18.06 -3.14 -4.17
CA TYR A 3 -17.28 -2.30 -3.26
C TYR A 3 -16.50 -1.26 -4.07
N PRO A 4 -16.22 -0.09 -3.52
CA PRO A 4 -15.40 0.89 -4.20
C PRO A 4 -14.01 0.29 -4.43
N VAL A 5 -13.71 -0.02 -5.68
CA VAL A 5 -12.39 -0.49 -6.09
C VAL A 5 -11.50 0.73 -6.28
N VAL A 6 -10.39 0.77 -5.59
CA VAL A 6 -9.36 1.79 -5.81
C VAL A 6 -8.75 1.57 -7.18
N SER A 7 -8.82 2.56 -8.05
CA SER A 7 -8.37 2.45 -9.45
C SER A 7 -6.89 2.78 -9.66
N ALA A 8 -6.27 3.51 -8.72
CA ALA A 8 -4.89 3.96 -8.84
C ALA A 8 -4.28 4.24 -7.45
N PRO A 9 -2.96 4.12 -7.30
CA PRO A 9 -2.27 4.55 -6.11
C PRO A 9 -2.38 6.07 -5.90
N TYR A 10 -2.37 6.49 -4.64
CA TYR A 10 -2.56 7.89 -4.25
C TYR A 10 -1.57 8.37 -3.18
N GLY A 11 -0.51 7.61 -2.93
CA GLY A 11 0.48 7.90 -1.89
C GLY A 11 0.09 7.42 -0.50
N LEU A 12 0.84 7.85 0.50
CA LEU A 12 0.61 7.57 1.91
C LEU A 12 -0.27 8.66 2.51
N LYS A 13 -1.47 8.31 2.99
CA LYS A 13 -2.39 9.26 3.62
C LYS A 13 -2.45 9.04 5.13
N PRO A 14 -2.10 10.03 5.98
CA PRO A 14 -2.19 9.88 7.42
C PRO A 14 -3.65 9.71 7.86
N VAL A 15 -3.91 8.77 8.75
CA VAL A 15 -5.26 8.42 9.22
C VAL A 15 -5.36 8.54 10.74
N SER A 16 -4.39 7.97 11.46
CA SER A 16 -4.40 7.91 12.91
C SER A 16 -2.98 7.79 13.45
N LEU A 17 -2.86 7.72 14.75
CA LEU A 17 -1.64 7.29 15.44
C LEU A 17 -1.82 5.85 15.94
N ILE A 18 -0.70 5.16 16.22
CA ILE A 18 -0.73 3.87 16.91
C ILE A 18 -1.42 4.04 18.25
N GLY A 19 -2.29 3.08 18.60
CA GLY A 19 -3.09 3.18 19.83
C GLY A 19 -4.45 3.83 19.63
N GLY A 20 -4.85 4.13 18.39
CA GLY A 20 -6.22 4.57 18.06
C GLY A 20 -6.47 6.06 18.25
N GLN A 21 -5.44 6.85 18.52
CA GLN A 21 -5.56 8.31 18.55
C GLN A 21 -5.73 8.87 17.14
N VAL A 22 -6.54 9.94 17.02
CA VAL A 22 -6.71 10.63 15.75
C VAL A 22 -5.42 11.34 15.33
N PHE A 23 -5.14 11.39 14.03
CA PHE A 23 -4.08 12.22 13.49
C PHE A 23 -4.50 13.70 13.59
N ALA A 24 -3.93 14.41 14.57
CA ALA A 24 -4.25 15.81 14.83
C ALA A 24 -3.29 16.79 14.12
N GLY A 25 -2.61 16.36 13.05
CA GLY A 25 -1.66 17.20 12.31
C GLY A 25 -0.27 17.23 12.94
N SER A 26 0.20 16.09 13.46
CA SER A 26 1.59 15.91 13.90
C SER A 26 2.53 16.05 12.71
N THR A 27 2.97 17.28 12.44
CA THR A 27 3.81 17.62 11.30
C THR A 27 4.94 18.52 11.73
N ARG A 28 6.05 18.43 11.01
CA ARG A 28 7.21 19.29 11.13
C ARG A 28 7.50 19.99 9.82
N GLU A 29 8.02 21.20 9.94
CA GLU A 29 8.45 22.00 8.80
C GLU A 29 9.93 21.73 8.49
N TYR A 30 10.22 21.47 7.22
CA TYR A 30 11.57 21.26 6.70
C TYR A 30 11.82 22.13 5.48
N PRO A 31 13.02 22.70 5.31
CA PRO A 31 13.34 23.46 4.10
C PRO A 31 13.36 22.55 2.87
N ILE A 32 12.91 23.07 1.73
CA ILE A 32 13.11 22.45 0.42
C ILE A 32 14.31 23.12 -0.25
N GLN A 33 15.17 22.32 -0.87
CA GLN A 33 16.35 22.84 -1.56
C GLN A 33 15.94 23.81 -2.66
N TYR A 34 16.62 24.97 -2.71
CA TYR A 34 16.42 25.96 -3.77
C TYR A 34 16.62 25.33 -5.15
N GLY A 35 15.65 25.50 -6.04
CA GLY A 35 15.70 24.93 -7.38
C GLY A 35 15.64 23.40 -7.46
N TYR A 36 15.12 22.73 -6.42
CA TYR A 36 15.02 21.27 -6.41
C TYR A 36 14.35 20.74 -7.68
N ALA A 37 15.05 19.86 -8.40
CA ALA A 37 14.74 19.47 -9.77
C ALA A 37 13.74 18.29 -9.90
N ALA A 38 12.96 18.01 -8.87
CA ALA A 38 11.89 17.01 -8.93
C ALA A 38 10.60 17.54 -8.29
N ASN A 39 9.46 17.03 -8.76
CA ASN A 39 8.19 17.26 -8.07
C ASN A 39 8.15 16.43 -6.79
N ILE A 40 7.54 16.97 -5.73
CA ILE A 40 7.18 16.23 -4.52
C ILE A 40 5.67 16.39 -4.34
N PHE A 41 4.96 15.27 -4.29
CA PHE A 41 3.50 15.27 -4.22
C PHE A 41 3.00 14.90 -2.82
N TYR A 42 1.77 15.28 -2.51
CA TYR A 42 1.10 14.87 -1.28
C TYR A 42 1.07 13.35 -1.18
N GLY A 43 1.61 12.82 -0.08
CA GLY A 43 1.73 11.38 0.16
C GLY A 43 3.03 10.75 -0.34
N ASP A 44 3.97 11.54 -0.89
CA ASP A 44 5.31 11.04 -1.20
C ASP A 44 6.11 10.79 0.08
N ALA A 45 6.85 9.69 0.08
CA ALA A 45 7.91 9.51 1.06
C ALA A 45 9.07 10.47 0.75
N VAL A 46 9.60 11.09 1.79
CA VAL A 46 10.70 12.05 1.69
C VAL A 46 11.84 11.66 2.62
N THR A 47 13.05 12.08 2.24
CA THR A 47 14.25 11.90 3.05
C THR A 47 14.98 13.24 3.20
N LEU A 48 15.91 13.29 4.14
CA LEU A 48 16.76 14.45 4.36
C LEU A 48 18.06 14.31 3.59
N ALA A 49 18.41 15.35 2.83
CA ALA A 49 19.71 15.48 2.18
C ALA A 49 20.26 16.87 2.47
N ARG A 50 21.44 16.95 3.08
CA ARG A 50 22.12 18.22 3.43
C ARG A 50 21.21 19.22 4.18
N GLY A 51 20.36 18.70 5.07
CA GLY A 51 19.42 19.50 5.88
C GLY A 51 18.13 19.93 5.16
N SER A 52 17.96 19.58 3.89
CA SER A 52 16.74 19.85 3.12
C SER A 52 15.98 18.58 2.79
N ILE A 53 14.67 18.70 2.56
CA ILE A 53 13.84 17.59 2.11
C ILE A 53 14.05 17.35 0.61
N VAL A 54 14.21 16.07 0.29
CA VAL A 54 14.20 15.54 -1.08
C VAL A 54 13.23 14.36 -1.15
N ARG A 55 12.71 14.08 -2.34
CA ARG A 55 11.89 12.90 -2.56
C ARG A 55 12.72 11.64 -2.32
N ALA A 56 12.20 10.72 -1.51
CA ALA A 56 12.88 9.45 -1.27
C ALA A 56 12.81 8.56 -2.52
N VAL A 57 13.93 7.92 -2.85
CA VAL A 57 13.94 6.87 -3.87
C VAL A 57 13.47 5.59 -3.19
N VAL A 58 12.21 5.27 -3.39
CA VAL A 58 11.52 4.20 -2.66
C VAL A 58 11.54 2.87 -3.40
N ASN A 59 12.74 2.34 -3.63
CA ASN A 59 12.89 0.97 -4.12
C ASN A 59 13.48 0.12 -3.00
N THR A 60 12.69 -0.67 -2.31
CA THR A 60 13.09 -1.73 -1.37
C THR A 60 13.94 -1.35 -0.16
N THR A 61 14.88 -0.41 -0.25
CA THR A 61 15.75 -0.01 0.87
C THR A 61 16.10 1.47 0.75
N GLY A 62 15.54 2.30 1.60
CA GLY A 62 15.85 3.72 1.62
C GLY A 62 15.44 4.35 2.94
N ALA A 63 16.27 5.23 3.49
CA ALA A 63 15.91 5.99 4.67
C ALA A 63 14.74 6.93 4.33
N VAL A 64 13.69 6.89 5.12
CA VAL A 64 12.52 7.76 5.01
C VAL A 64 12.47 8.68 6.21
N ALA A 65 12.46 9.99 5.99
CA ALA A 65 12.30 10.98 7.06
C ALA A 65 10.83 11.11 7.48
N GLY A 66 9.93 11.00 6.52
CA GLY A 66 8.49 11.14 6.75
C GLY A 66 7.71 11.14 5.45
N VAL A 67 6.47 11.59 5.53
CA VAL A 67 5.54 11.70 4.40
C VAL A 67 5.23 13.17 4.16
N PHE A 68 5.39 13.63 2.92
CA PHE A 68 5.10 15.00 2.50
C PHE A 68 3.59 15.25 2.43
N LEU A 69 3.13 16.30 3.10
CA LEU A 69 1.72 16.68 3.15
C LEU A 69 1.42 18.01 2.45
N GLY A 70 2.44 18.71 2.00
CA GLY A 70 2.28 19.98 1.31
C GLY A 70 3.49 20.89 1.52
N CYS A 71 3.46 22.06 0.92
CA CYS A 71 4.51 23.05 1.08
C CYS A 71 3.97 24.47 1.03
N SER A 72 4.78 25.39 1.51
CA SER A 72 4.57 26.83 1.31
C SER A 72 5.81 27.48 0.74
N TYR A 73 5.65 28.40 -0.18
CA TYR A 73 6.74 29.12 -0.80
C TYR A 73 6.25 30.43 -1.44
N THR A 74 7.16 31.39 -1.65
CA THR A 74 6.84 32.58 -2.42
C THR A 74 7.10 32.31 -3.91
N ASN A 75 6.06 32.47 -4.72
CA ASN A 75 6.18 32.30 -6.17
C ASN A 75 7.20 33.30 -6.72
N PRO A 76 8.25 32.86 -7.41
CA PRO A 76 9.31 33.75 -7.88
C PRO A 76 8.84 34.76 -8.93
N THR A 77 7.75 34.45 -9.65
CA THR A 77 7.19 35.33 -10.70
C THR A 77 6.18 36.32 -10.13
N THR A 78 5.17 35.81 -9.40
CA THR A 78 4.05 36.66 -8.90
C THR A 78 4.36 37.34 -7.57
N LYS A 79 5.42 36.90 -6.87
CA LYS A 79 5.78 37.36 -5.51
C LYS A 79 4.73 37.09 -4.43
N GLN A 80 3.78 36.23 -4.72
CA GLN A 80 2.72 35.84 -3.78
C GLN A 80 3.14 34.59 -2.97
N LYS A 81 2.80 34.57 -1.68
CA LYS A 81 2.96 33.37 -0.85
C LYS A 81 1.90 32.37 -1.25
N LEU A 82 2.34 31.16 -1.60
CA LEU A 82 1.49 30.05 -2.00
C LEU A 82 1.56 28.93 -0.97
N PHE A 83 0.43 28.29 -0.76
CA PHE A 83 0.31 27.02 -0.07
C PHE A 83 -0.09 25.98 -1.12
N SER A 84 0.72 24.95 -1.32
CA SER A 84 0.53 23.99 -2.37
C SER A 84 0.54 22.57 -1.83
N GLN A 85 -0.31 21.73 -2.40
CA GLN A 85 -0.35 20.30 -2.11
C GLN A 85 0.86 19.55 -2.71
N TYR A 86 1.55 20.14 -3.67
CA TYR A 86 2.76 19.58 -4.26
C TYR A 86 3.81 20.66 -4.49
N TRP A 87 5.07 20.24 -4.52
CA TRP A 87 6.19 21.08 -4.89
C TRP A 87 6.46 20.95 -6.40
N PRO A 88 6.39 22.05 -7.17
CA PRO A 88 6.72 22.03 -8.59
C PRO A 88 8.25 21.98 -8.81
N THR A 89 8.67 21.09 -9.70
CA THR A 89 10.10 20.95 -10.07
C THR A 89 10.73 22.28 -10.49
N GLY A 90 11.98 22.49 -10.08
CA GLY A 90 12.79 23.64 -10.50
C GLY A 90 12.31 24.99 -9.97
N THR A 91 11.40 25.05 -9.01
CA THR A 91 10.94 26.31 -8.42
C THR A 91 12.06 27.02 -7.68
N LEU A 92 12.36 28.26 -8.07
CA LEU A 92 13.44 29.11 -7.50
C LEU A 92 12.90 29.92 -6.32
N ALA A 93 12.54 29.27 -5.23
CA ALA A 93 12.06 29.90 -4.00
C ALA A 93 13.03 29.59 -2.85
N GLY A 94 13.57 30.63 -2.24
CA GLY A 94 14.51 30.49 -1.12
C GLY A 94 13.84 30.33 0.24
N ASP A 95 12.54 30.58 0.32
CA ASP A 95 11.69 30.51 1.52
C ASP A 95 10.77 29.27 1.52
N ALA A 96 11.12 28.27 0.70
CA ALA A 96 10.31 27.08 0.53
C ALA A 96 10.41 26.16 1.75
N VAL A 97 9.22 25.82 2.30
CA VAL A 97 9.07 24.93 3.46
C VAL A 97 8.11 23.82 3.14
N ALA A 98 8.54 22.59 3.37
CA ALA A 98 7.74 21.37 3.30
C ALA A 98 7.08 21.08 4.65
N ILE A 99 5.83 20.69 4.64
CA ILE A 99 5.09 20.17 5.78
C ILE A 99 5.16 18.66 5.70
N VAL A 100 5.82 18.03 6.66
CA VAL A 100 6.11 16.59 6.66
C VAL A 100 5.56 15.95 7.92
N SER A 101 4.85 14.84 7.76
CA SER A 101 4.51 13.95 8.87
C SER A 101 5.69 13.03 9.11
N ASP A 102 6.48 13.30 10.14
CA ASP A 102 7.65 12.54 10.55
C ASP A 102 7.45 11.80 11.89
N ASP A 103 6.24 11.81 12.40
CA ASP A 103 5.87 11.09 13.62
C ASP A 103 6.02 9.57 13.38
N PRO A 104 6.86 8.89 14.17
CA PRO A 104 7.09 7.44 14.02
C PRO A 104 5.84 6.60 14.34
N ASP A 105 4.89 7.17 15.07
CA ASP A 105 3.65 6.50 15.44
C ASP A 105 2.49 6.82 14.47
N ALA A 106 2.75 7.64 13.45
CA ALA A 106 1.76 7.94 12.43
C ALA A 106 1.41 6.68 11.60
N VAL A 107 0.13 6.46 11.46
CA VAL A 107 -0.46 5.39 10.65
C VAL A 107 -0.99 5.98 9.35
N PHE A 108 -0.56 5.38 8.25
CA PHE A 108 -0.94 5.81 6.91
C PHE A 108 -1.80 4.76 6.23
N LYS A 109 -2.79 5.21 5.49
CA LYS A 109 -3.52 4.38 4.54
C LYS A 109 -2.82 4.42 3.18
N ALA A 110 -2.62 3.25 2.56
CA ALA A 110 -1.94 3.12 1.27
C ALA A 110 -2.57 2.02 0.42
N VAL A 111 -2.49 2.20 -0.89
CA VAL A 111 -2.90 1.21 -1.87
C VAL A 111 -1.82 0.15 -2.04
N VAL A 112 -2.25 -1.07 -2.24
CA VAL A 112 -1.37 -2.20 -2.56
C VAL A 112 -1.25 -2.33 -4.08
N CYS A 113 -0.03 -2.43 -4.59
CA CYS A 113 0.25 -2.65 -6.01
C CYS A 113 1.03 -3.95 -6.22
N SER A 114 0.71 -4.67 -7.29
CA SER A 114 1.42 -5.89 -7.70
C SER A 114 2.59 -5.63 -8.67
N GLY A 115 2.83 -4.37 -9.00
CA GLY A 115 3.87 -3.92 -9.90
C GLY A 115 3.81 -2.40 -10.06
N THR A 116 4.38 -1.85 -11.12
CA THR A 116 4.53 -0.40 -11.27
C THR A 116 3.22 0.36 -11.55
N THR A 117 2.16 -0.28 -11.99
CA THR A 117 0.92 0.41 -12.40
C THR A 117 -0.37 -0.30 -12.02
N VAL A 118 -0.32 -1.55 -11.62
CA VAL A 118 -1.50 -2.37 -11.39
C VAL A 118 -1.83 -2.40 -9.91
N VAL A 119 -3.01 -1.93 -9.54
CA VAL A 119 -3.55 -2.11 -8.20
C VAL A 119 -3.67 -3.60 -7.94
N GLY A 120 -2.98 -4.05 -6.90
CA GLY A 120 -2.97 -5.43 -6.45
C GLY A 120 -3.93 -5.65 -5.29
N ALA A 121 -3.74 -6.76 -4.63
CA ALA A 121 -4.45 -7.08 -3.42
C ALA A 121 -3.51 -7.74 -2.40
N THR A 122 -3.88 -7.70 -1.16
CA THR A 122 -3.20 -8.38 -0.06
C THR A 122 -4.19 -9.19 0.76
N ASN A 123 -3.70 -9.92 1.73
CA ASN A 123 -4.53 -10.69 2.65
C ASN A 123 -4.14 -10.42 4.12
N LYS A 124 -4.89 -10.98 5.05
CA LYS A 124 -4.64 -10.80 6.48
C LYS A 124 -3.31 -11.39 6.97
N ALA A 125 -2.71 -12.34 6.25
CA ALA A 125 -1.42 -12.90 6.61
C ALA A 125 -0.27 -11.88 6.51
N MET A 126 -0.51 -10.76 5.80
CA MET A 126 0.44 -9.66 5.68
C MET A 126 0.50 -8.76 6.93
N ILE A 127 -0.49 -8.86 7.82
CA ILE A 127 -0.51 -8.06 9.07
C ILE A 127 0.70 -8.44 9.93
N GLY A 128 1.44 -7.42 10.36
CA GLY A 128 2.69 -7.58 11.12
C GLY A 128 3.94 -7.79 10.27
N GLN A 129 3.81 -7.95 8.96
CA GLN A 129 4.94 -8.07 8.03
C GLN A 129 5.45 -6.69 7.59
N ASN A 130 6.72 -6.65 7.20
CA ASN A 130 7.30 -5.48 6.56
C ASN A 130 7.15 -5.58 5.04
N MET A 131 6.89 -4.47 4.39
CA MET A 131 6.65 -4.40 2.94
C MET A 131 7.49 -3.32 2.29
N ALA A 132 7.86 -3.55 1.05
CA ALA A 132 8.47 -2.55 0.22
C ALA A 132 7.45 -1.46 -0.17
N MET A 133 7.96 -0.30 -0.48
CA MET A 133 7.21 0.77 -1.12
C MET A 133 7.64 0.87 -2.58
N ILE A 134 6.71 1.21 -3.45
CA ILE A 134 7.00 1.44 -4.86
C ILE A 134 6.47 2.80 -5.28
N ASP A 135 7.21 3.43 -6.16
CA ASP A 135 6.80 4.62 -6.87
C ASP A 135 6.38 4.21 -8.28
N THR A 136 5.08 4.23 -8.53
CA THR A 136 4.52 3.65 -9.75
C THR A 136 4.60 4.58 -10.97
N ALA A 137 4.71 5.88 -10.74
CA ALA A 137 4.79 6.91 -11.78
C ALA A 137 5.22 8.26 -11.17
N ALA A 138 5.34 9.27 -12.01
CA ALA A 138 5.79 10.61 -11.61
C ALA A 138 4.75 11.46 -10.84
N GLY A 139 3.77 10.88 -10.21
CA GLY A 139 2.69 11.60 -9.52
C GLY A 139 1.70 12.29 -10.49
N ASN A 140 0.67 12.89 -9.94
CA ASN A 140 -0.37 13.58 -10.71
C ASN A 140 -0.34 15.09 -10.42
N ILE A 141 0.17 15.87 -11.36
CA ILE A 141 0.27 17.34 -11.23
C ILE A 141 -1.12 17.99 -11.11
N ALA A 142 -2.14 17.46 -11.80
CA ALA A 142 -3.48 18.04 -11.76
C ALA A 142 -4.18 17.82 -10.41
N ALA A 143 -3.90 16.69 -9.76
CA ALA A 143 -4.46 16.35 -8.45
C ALA A 143 -3.51 16.66 -7.28
N GLY A 144 -2.23 16.91 -7.53
CA GLY A 144 -1.20 17.09 -6.51
C GLY A 144 -0.88 15.84 -5.69
N ASN A 145 -1.37 14.67 -6.11
CA ASN A 145 -1.23 13.40 -5.38
C ASN A 145 -0.03 12.60 -5.85
N SER A 146 0.61 11.94 -4.90
CA SER A 146 1.63 10.91 -5.09
C SER A 146 1.07 9.68 -5.80
N THR A 147 1.97 8.87 -6.35
CA THR A 147 1.70 7.53 -6.84
C THR A 147 2.43 6.45 -6.04
N ASN A 148 3.00 6.82 -4.88
CA ASN A 148 3.59 5.84 -3.98
C ASN A 148 2.55 4.82 -3.51
N ALA A 149 2.95 3.58 -3.45
CA ALA A 149 2.10 2.47 -3.06
C ALA A 149 2.90 1.42 -2.29
N VAL A 150 2.19 0.54 -1.62
CA VAL A 150 2.77 -0.66 -0.99
C VAL A 150 2.95 -1.73 -2.05
N LEU A 151 4.14 -2.27 -2.17
CA LEU A 151 4.44 -3.34 -3.11
C LEU A 151 4.10 -4.69 -2.51
N ALA A 152 3.04 -5.31 -2.99
CA ALA A 152 2.69 -6.69 -2.70
C ALA A 152 3.13 -7.60 -3.84
N VAL A 153 4.42 -7.84 -3.99
CA VAL A 153 4.92 -8.82 -4.97
C VAL A 153 5.20 -10.14 -4.27
N VAL A 154 4.40 -11.12 -4.59
CA VAL A 154 4.55 -12.49 -4.10
C VAL A 154 5.80 -13.16 -4.67
N ALA A 155 6.31 -12.70 -5.81
CA ALA A 155 7.40 -13.35 -6.54
C ALA A 155 8.81 -13.07 -6.00
N ALA A 156 8.99 -12.06 -5.13
CA ALA A 156 10.32 -11.61 -4.71
C ALA A 156 10.56 -11.66 -3.19
N GLY A 157 9.83 -12.48 -2.45
CA GLY A 157 10.03 -12.62 -1.01
C GLY A 157 9.55 -11.41 -0.18
N VAL A 158 8.65 -10.61 -0.71
CA VAL A 158 7.95 -9.56 0.03
C VAL A 158 6.50 -10.04 0.24
N PRO A 159 6.00 -10.08 1.44
CA PRO A 159 6.44 -9.47 2.69
C PRO A 159 7.56 -10.23 3.41
N ALA A 160 8.36 -9.52 4.17
CA ALA A 160 9.48 -10.10 4.88
C ALA A 160 9.64 -9.52 6.30
N ALA A 161 10.29 -10.29 7.17
CA ALA A 161 10.64 -9.83 8.52
C ALA A 161 11.83 -8.86 8.56
N THR A 162 12.41 -8.50 7.41
CA THR A 162 13.61 -7.67 7.32
C THR A 162 13.36 -6.23 7.75
N ALA A 163 14.17 -5.74 8.67
CA ALA A 163 14.11 -4.37 9.19
C ALA A 163 14.41 -3.30 8.12
N THR A 164 14.93 -3.69 6.97
CA THR A 164 15.30 -2.78 5.86
C THR A 164 14.13 -2.34 4.98
N LEU A 165 12.98 -3.02 5.07
CA LEU A 165 11.79 -2.65 4.31
C LEU A 165 11.10 -1.43 4.93
N PRO A 166 10.66 -0.45 4.12
CA PRO A 166 10.24 0.86 4.59
C PRO A 166 8.92 0.89 5.36
N LEU A 167 8.03 -0.04 5.10
CA LEU A 167 6.69 -0.03 5.67
C LEU A 167 6.43 -1.28 6.50
N ARG A 168 5.70 -1.14 7.60
CA ARG A 168 5.12 -2.24 8.35
C ARG A 168 3.61 -2.19 8.22
N VAL A 169 3.01 -3.31 7.85
CA VAL A 169 1.56 -3.47 7.79
C VAL A 169 1.01 -3.65 9.19
N LEU A 170 0.07 -2.80 9.59
CA LEU A 170 -0.62 -2.86 10.87
C LEU A 170 -1.95 -3.58 10.76
N ASP A 171 -2.72 -3.26 9.71
CA ASP A 171 -4.03 -3.88 9.44
C ASP A 171 -4.37 -3.72 7.96
N VAL A 172 -5.43 -4.39 7.53
CA VAL A 172 -6.04 -4.25 6.21
C VAL A 172 -7.28 -3.36 6.30
N VAL A 173 -7.53 -2.56 5.27
CA VAL A 173 -8.74 -1.72 5.22
C VAL A 173 -9.91 -2.60 4.79
N ARG A 174 -10.78 -2.96 5.74
CA ARG A 174 -11.86 -3.96 5.53
C ARG A 174 -12.90 -3.52 4.52
N GLU A 175 -13.13 -2.23 4.41
CA GLU A 175 -14.09 -1.63 3.48
C GLU A 175 -13.66 -1.78 2.02
N THR A 176 -12.38 -2.07 1.78
CA THR A 176 -11.81 -2.32 0.45
C THR A 176 -11.70 -3.80 0.11
N ALA A 177 -12.39 -4.65 0.86
CA ALA A 177 -12.41 -6.08 0.59
C ALA A 177 -12.93 -6.37 -0.81
N VAL A 178 -12.14 -7.08 -1.60
CA VAL A 178 -12.52 -7.62 -2.90
C VAL A 178 -12.85 -9.08 -2.72
N THR A 179 -14.09 -9.45 -3.00
CA THR A 179 -14.52 -10.84 -3.00
C THR A 179 -14.57 -11.35 -4.42
N VAL A 180 -13.80 -12.40 -4.69
CA VAL A 180 -13.89 -13.16 -5.92
C VAL A 180 -14.83 -14.32 -5.68
N SER A 181 -15.97 -14.33 -6.35
CA SER A 181 -16.94 -15.42 -6.27
C SER A 181 -16.80 -16.30 -7.51
N VAL A 182 -16.46 -17.56 -7.32
CA VAL A 182 -16.19 -18.50 -8.41
C VAL A 182 -17.07 -19.72 -8.24
N PRO A 183 -17.88 -20.11 -9.25
CA PRO A 183 -18.64 -21.35 -9.16
C PRO A 183 -17.68 -22.55 -9.16
N SER A 184 -17.91 -23.49 -8.27
CA SER A 184 -17.18 -24.74 -8.21
C SER A 184 -18.01 -25.88 -8.74
N THR A 185 -17.38 -26.75 -9.53
CA THR A 185 -17.97 -28.00 -9.99
C THR A 185 -17.37 -29.22 -9.29
N SER A 186 -16.46 -29.01 -8.36
CA SER A 186 -15.57 -30.08 -7.89
C SER A 186 -15.93 -30.61 -6.52
N THR A 187 -15.87 -31.90 -6.39
CA THR A 187 -15.79 -32.65 -5.14
C THR A 187 -14.34 -32.88 -4.75
N THR A 188 -14.02 -32.52 -3.53
CA THR A 188 -12.88 -33.02 -2.73
C THR A 188 -11.55 -33.28 -3.44
N THR A 189 -10.79 -32.24 -3.63
CA THR A 189 -9.33 -32.35 -3.81
C THR A 189 -8.65 -31.10 -3.26
N THR A 190 -7.36 -31.15 -3.01
CA THR A 190 -6.56 -29.97 -2.66
C THR A 190 -6.55 -28.92 -3.77
N ASN A 191 -6.97 -29.27 -4.98
CA ASN A 191 -7.04 -28.40 -6.14
C ASN A 191 -8.47 -28.29 -6.65
N ILE A 192 -8.98 -27.08 -6.76
CA ILE A 192 -10.32 -26.79 -7.26
C ILE A 192 -10.21 -26.10 -8.61
N THR A 193 -10.93 -26.64 -9.60
CA THR A 193 -11.06 -26.01 -10.90
C THR A 193 -12.09 -24.89 -10.83
N ILE A 194 -11.71 -23.72 -11.33
CA ILE A 194 -12.52 -22.51 -11.40
C ILE A 194 -12.56 -21.98 -12.83
N PRO A 195 -13.53 -21.14 -13.20
CA PRO A 195 -13.40 -20.32 -14.40
C PRO A 195 -12.16 -19.43 -14.33
N ALA A 196 -11.69 -18.94 -15.46
CA ALA A 196 -10.53 -18.05 -15.52
C ALA A 196 -10.67 -16.89 -14.51
N SER A 197 -9.76 -16.78 -13.56
CA SER A 197 -9.82 -15.76 -12.52
C SER A 197 -9.64 -14.36 -13.12
N PRO A 198 -10.55 -13.42 -12.87
CA PRO A 198 -10.41 -12.05 -13.37
C PRO A 198 -9.33 -11.25 -12.67
N VAL A 199 -8.87 -11.70 -11.51
CA VAL A 199 -7.85 -11.06 -10.69
C VAL A 199 -6.80 -12.07 -10.23
N ALA A 200 -5.62 -11.60 -9.88
CA ALA A 200 -4.62 -12.44 -9.23
C ALA A 200 -5.10 -12.83 -7.83
N ILE A 201 -4.95 -14.10 -7.47
CA ILE A 201 -5.30 -14.62 -6.15
C ILE A 201 -4.00 -14.94 -5.41
N LEU A 202 -3.84 -14.38 -4.23
CA LEU A 202 -2.61 -14.52 -3.45
C LEU A 202 -2.63 -15.76 -2.57
N ALA A 203 -1.49 -16.40 -2.41
CA ALA A 203 -1.31 -17.41 -1.37
C ALA A 203 -1.59 -16.81 0.02
N GLY A 204 -2.19 -17.59 0.89
CA GLY A 204 -2.64 -17.12 2.22
C GLY A 204 -3.99 -16.39 2.23
N SER A 205 -4.64 -16.20 1.07
CA SER A 205 -5.99 -15.62 1.02
C SER A 205 -7.01 -16.58 1.63
N ASN A 206 -7.85 -16.09 2.53
CA ASN A 206 -8.91 -16.88 3.15
C ASN A 206 -9.99 -17.23 2.13
N VAL A 207 -10.49 -18.45 2.23
CA VAL A 207 -11.52 -19.01 1.36
C VAL A 207 -12.72 -19.43 2.19
N ALA A 208 -13.90 -19.13 1.70
CA ALA A 208 -15.15 -19.64 2.24
C ALA A 208 -15.96 -20.30 1.10
N PHE A 209 -16.60 -21.42 1.41
CA PHE A 209 -17.48 -22.12 0.48
C PHE A 209 -18.93 -21.89 0.88
N ILE A 210 -19.72 -21.36 -0.03
CA ILE A 210 -21.13 -21.09 0.15
C ILE A 210 -21.92 -21.97 -0.82
N ALA A 211 -22.77 -22.84 -0.28
CA ALA A 211 -23.67 -23.66 -1.09
C ALA A 211 -24.71 -22.80 -1.82
N ALA A 212 -25.34 -23.33 -2.85
CA ALA A 212 -26.36 -22.63 -3.64
C ALA A 212 -27.55 -22.15 -2.80
N ASN A 213 -27.83 -22.80 -1.66
CA ASN A 213 -28.85 -22.40 -0.69
C ASN A 213 -28.41 -21.30 0.29
N GLY A 214 -27.18 -20.76 0.11
CA GLY A 214 -26.58 -19.75 1.00
C GLY A 214 -25.94 -20.30 2.28
N GLN A 215 -25.96 -21.62 2.48
CA GLN A 215 -25.37 -22.24 3.66
C GLN A 215 -23.81 -22.24 3.51
N LEU A 216 -23.15 -21.89 4.60
CA LEU A 216 -21.68 -21.97 4.68
C LEU A 216 -21.27 -23.45 4.84
N VAL A 217 -20.45 -23.94 3.90
CA VAL A 217 -19.99 -25.34 3.88
C VAL A 217 -18.69 -25.52 4.62
N GLU A 218 -17.77 -24.56 4.46
CA GLU A 218 -16.42 -24.62 5.04
C GLU A 218 -15.89 -23.22 5.29
N THR A 219 -15.17 -23.05 6.42
CA THR A 219 -14.40 -21.86 6.76
C THR A 219 -13.04 -22.25 7.32
N GLY A 220 -12.05 -21.39 7.12
CA GLY A 220 -10.71 -21.59 7.65
C GLY A 220 -9.70 -22.16 6.65
N SER A 221 -10.17 -22.52 5.45
CA SER A 221 -9.28 -22.86 4.35
C SER A 221 -8.59 -21.63 3.77
N PHE A 222 -7.40 -21.80 3.24
CA PHE A 222 -6.67 -20.73 2.56
C PHE A 222 -5.99 -21.24 1.28
N VAL A 223 -5.73 -20.33 0.38
CA VAL A 223 -5.01 -20.60 -0.88
C VAL A 223 -3.55 -20.91 -0.57
N THR A 224 -3.05 -22.05 -1.00
CA THR A 224 -1.66 -22.44 -0.76
C THR A 224 -0.69 -21.91 -1.80
N THR A 225 -1.15 -21.77 -3.04
CA THR A 225 -0.33 -21.31 -4.17
C THR A 225 -1.02 -20.15 -4.88
N ALA A 226 -0.27 -19.09 -5.13
CA ALA A 226 -0.80 -17.93 -5.85
C ALA A 226 -1.28 -18.30 -7.26
N VAL A 227 -2.40 -17.70 -7.68
CA VAL A 227 -2.99 -17.92 -9.01
C VAL A 227 -2.90 -16.61 -9.79
N ALA A 228 -2.33 -16.67 -10.98
CA ALA A 228 -2.26 -15.50 -11.87
C ALA A 228 -3.63 -15.16 -12.45
N VAL A 229 -3.80 -13.94 -12.97
CA VAL A 229 -4.98 -13.56 -13.77
C VAL A 229 -5.15 -14.56 -14.91
N GLY A 230 -6.36 -15.04 -15.11
CA GLY A 230 -6.68 -16.08 -16.10
C GLY A 230 -6.42 -17.51 -15.63
N GLY A 231 -5.83 -17.73 -14.47
CA GLY A 231 -5.63 -19.06 -13.91
C GLY A 231 -6.95 -19.76 -13.59
N THR A 232 -6.98 -21.07 -13.78
CA THR A 232 -8.20 -21.91 -13.67
C THR A 232 -8.15 -22.91 -12.53
N THR A 233 -7.09 -22.93 -11.74
CA THR A 233 -6.93 -23.90 -10.65
C THR A 233 -6.49 -23.17 -9.38
N ILE A 234 -7.19 -23.44 -8.28
CA ILE A 234 -6.84 -22.94 -6.93
C ILE A 234 -6.42 -24.12 -6.09
N ALA A 235 -5.21 -24.07 -5.55
CA ALA A 235 -4.72 -25.02 -4.57
C ALA A 235 -5.08 -24.53 -3.16
N LEU A 236 -5.73 -25.36 -2.35
CA LEU A 236 -6.21 -25.04 -1.02
C LEU A 236 -5.56 -25.92 0.04
N ASN A 237 -5.38 -25.35 1.23
CA ASN A 237 -5.10 -26.11 2.43
C ASN A 237 -6.45 -26.53 3.07
N LEU A 238 -6.92 -27.69 2.69
CA LEU A 238 -8.09 -28.30 3.30
C LEU A 238 -7.62 -29.22 4.44
N ALA A 239 -8.01 -28.92 5.65
CA ALA A 239 -7.66 -29.71 6.84
C ALA A 239 -8.27 -31.13 6.82
N SER A 240 -9.37 -31.31 6.08
CA SER A 240 -10.03 -32.59 5.84
C SER A 240 -10.72 -32.57 4.47
N GLN A 241 -11.10 -33.75 3.97
CA GLN A 241 -11.92 -33.81 2.76
C GLN A 241 -13.30 -33.21 3.02
N VAL A 242 -13.57 -32.08 2.40
CA VAL A 242 -14.88 -31.43 2.44
C VAL A 242 -15.59 -31.70 1.12
N THR A 243 -16.82 -32.18 1.19
CA THR A 243 -17.65 -32.31 0.00
C THR A 243 -18.21 -30.94 -0.37
N ILE A 244 -17.70 -30.37 -1.45
CA ILE A 244 -18.21 -29.12 -1.98
C ILE A 244 -19.38 -29.43 -2.89
N PRO A 245 -20.61 -28.95 -2.60
CA PRO A 245 -21.79 -29.20 -3.44
C PRO A 245 -21.58 -28.62 -4.85
N ALA A 246 -22.22 -29.24 -5.83
CA ALA A 246 -22.31 -28.66 -7.16
C ALA A 246 -22.96 -27.27 -7.09
N ALA A 247 -22.48 -26.32 -7.87
CA ALA A 247 -22.90 -24.92 -7.86
C ALA A 247 -22.61 -24.15 -6.55
N ALA A 248 -21.75 -24.67 -5.68
CA ALA A 248 -21.23 -23.87 -4.57
C ALA A 248 -20.38 -22.72 -5.11
N VAL A 249 -20.41 -21.60 -4.39
CA VAL A 249 -19.60 -20.43 -4.70
C VAL A 249 -18.41 -20.40 -3.76
N ILE A 250 -17.21 -20.31 -4.34
CA ILE A 250 -15.98 -20.07 -3.60
C ILE A 250 -15.82 -18.56 -3.45
N VAL A 251 -15.77 -18.09 -2.23
CA VAL A 251 -15.57 -16.68 -1.91
C VAL A 251 -14.16 -16.51 -1.37
N ILE A 252 -13.33 -15.78 -2.11
CA ILE A 252 -11.95 -15.45 -1.74
C ILE A 252 -11.90 -13.97 -1.39
N THR A 253 -11.46 -13.65 -0.17
CA THR A 253 -11.41 -12.27 0.31
C THR A 253 -9.98 -11.75 0.30
N GLN A 254 -9.76 -10.66 -0.41
CA GLN A 254 -8.52 -9.91 -0.50
C GLN A 254 -8.79 -8.42 -0.27
N TYR A 255 -7.74 -7.65 0.01
CA TYR A 255 -7.86 -6.23 0.34
C TYR A 255 -6.94 -5.42 -0.55
N THR A 256 -7.42 -4.32 -1.09
CA THR A 256 -6.65 -3.44 -1.98
C THR A 256 -5.94 -2.32 -1.24
N GLU A 257 -6.36 -2.02 0.00
CA GLU A 257 -5.74 -1.00 0.83
C GLU A 257 -5.33 -1.58 2.18
N VAL A 258 -4.25 -1.03 2.72
CA VAL A 258 -3.66 -1.41 4.02
C VAL A 258 -3.40 -0.19 4.87
N LEU A 259 -3.37 -0.41 6.18
CA LEU A 259 -2.85 0.52 7.17
C LEU A 259 -1.39 0.17 7.44
N VAL A 260 -0.51 1.12 7.22
CA VAL A 260 0.93 0.95 7.37
C VAL A 260 1.53 2.04 8.24
N LYS A 261 2.68 1.76 8.81
CA LYS A 261 3.55 2.75 9.47
C LYS A 261 4.94 2.69 8.85
N LEU A 262 5.72 3.74 9.04
CA LEU A 262 7.13 3.73 8.71
C LEU A 262 7.86 2.76 9.63
N ASN A 263 8.70 1.90 9.06
CA ASN A 263 9.42 0.90 9.83
C ASN A 263 10.58 1.53 10.61
N PHE A 264 10.79 1.10 11.84
CA PHE A 264 11.83 1.62 12.73
C PHE A 264 13.24 1.53 12.15
N GLY A 265 13.55 0.45 11.43
CA GLY A 265 14.89 0.20 10.88
C GLY A 265 15.35 1.20 9.81
N ILE A 266 14.43 1.99 9.26
CA ILE A 266 14.73 2.96 8.20
C ILE A 266 14.21 4.37 8.49
N SER A 267 13.43 4.54 9.55
CA SER A 267 12.95 5.86 9.94
C SER A 267 14.12 6.71 10.41
N SER A 268 14.32 7.87 9.79
CA SER A 268 15.36 8.82 10.17
C SER A 268 15.18 9.40 11.58
N TYR A 269 14.01 9.19 12.17
CA TYR A 269 13.76 9.58 13.54
C TYR A 269 14.53 8.73 14.56
N TYR A 270 14.77 7.45 14.24
CA TYR A 270 15.48 6.51 15.11
C TYR A 270 16.87 6.12 14.59
N THR A 271 17.13 6.31 13.31
CA THR A 271 18.39 5.96 12.67
C THR A 271 19.02 7.20 12.04
N ALA A 272 20.31 7.38 12.29
CA ALA A 272 21.06 8.44 11.60
C ALA A 272 21.07 8.18 10.09
N LEU A 273 20.81 9.22 9.31
CA LEU A 273 21.00 9.17 7.87
C LEU A 273 22.51 9.16 7.57
N ALA A 274 22.92 8.37 6.58
CA ALA A 274 24.27 8.45 6.08
C ALA A 274 24.54 9.89 5.60
N ALA A 275 25.72 10.42 5.93
CA ALA A 275 26.14 11.70 5.39
C ALA A 275 26.22 11.59 3.86
N ALA A 276 25.48 12.45 3.15
CA ALA A 276 25.46 12.49 1.69
C ALA A 276 26.65 13.32 1.14
#